data_f983362a507e9d476f144bc9b9b7d7a7
#
_entry.id   f983362a507e9d476f144bc9b9b7d7a7
#
_cell.length_a   1.000
_cell.length_b   1.000
_cell.length_c   1.000
_cell.angle_alpha   90.00
_cell.angle_beta   90.00
_cell.angle_gamma   90.00
#
_symmetry.space_group_name_H-M   'P 1'
#
loop_
_entity.id
_entity.type
_entity.pdbx_description
1 polymer ?
#
loop_
_entity_poly.entity_id
_entity_poly.type
_entity_poly.pdbx_seq_one_letter_code
_entity_poly.pdbx_strand_id
1 'polypeptide(L)'
;EGLEEGKYDCAIGGARRDEEKARSKERFFSHRDEFGQWDPKNQRPELWNLFNGRKKMGEHFRVFPISNWTEMDVWQYILHEKIQLPSLYFSHEREVVNRDGVLLAKCDYITLKENEKWKNMTVRCRTIGDMTCTGVSKSNAKNLQEIIKEVASTRITERGGRADDKRSEAAMEDRKKEGYF
;
A
#
# COMPACT_ATOMS: atom_id res chain seq x y z
N GLU A 1 -2.15 15.26 14.21
CA GLU A 1 -1.97 14.86 15.63
C GLU A 1 -0.55 14.34 15.90
N GLY A 2 -0.17 13.08 15.61
CA GLY A 2 1.12 12.51 16.02
C GLY A 2 2.37 13.26 15.55
N LEU A 3 2.35 13.89 14.36
CA LEU A 3 3.45 14.74 13.90
C LEU A 3 3.55 16.03 14.71
N GLU A 4 2.42 16.60 15.05
CA GLU A 4 2.33 17.84 15.82
C GLU A 4 2.72 17.62 17.30
N GLU A 5 2.19 16.58 17.94
CA GLU A 5 2.54 16.19 19.31
C GLU A 5 4.03 15.91 19.47
N GLY A 6 4.59 15.14 18.52
CA GLY A 6 6.00 14.79 18.52
C GLY A 6 6.91 15.89 17.96
N LYS A 7 6.36 16.97 17.39
CA LYS A 7 7.09 18.02 16.67
C LYS A 7 8.03 17.46 15.60
N TYR A 8 7.57 16.42 14.88
CA TYR A 8 8.36 15.79 13.84
C TYR A 8 8.28 16.57 12.53
N ASP A 9 9.42 16.71 11.86
CA ASP A 9 9.53 17.37 10.56
C ASP A 9 9.14 16.46 9.40
N CYS A 10 9.19 15.14 9.61
CA CYS A 10 8.79 14.18 8.59
C CYS A 10 8.20 12.89 9.17
N ALA A 11 7.42 12.20 8.34
CA ALA A 11 7.02 10.82 8.55
C ALA A 11 7.61 9.95 7.43
N ILE A 12 8.26 8.84 7.81
CA ILE A 12 8.86 7.90 6.85
C ILE A 12 7.86 6.76 6.60
N GLY A 13 7.66 6.41 5.33
CA GLY A 13 6.75 5.34 4.92
C GLY A 13 7.30 4.49 3.79
N GLY A 14 6.79 3.27 3.66
CA GLY A 14 7.18 2.29 2.64
C GLY A 14 6.42 2.41 1.32
N ALA A 15 5.76 3.53 1.04
CA ALA A 15 5.00 3.69 -0.19
C ALA A 15 5.91 3.68 -1.43
N ARG A 16 5.43 3.01 -2.51
CA ARG A 16 6.14 2.87 -3.77
C ARG A 16 5.29 3.38 -4.93
N ARG A 17 5.91 3.94 -5.94
CA ARG A 17 5.22 4.43 -7.16
C ARG A 17 4.53 3.31 -7.94
N ASP A 18 5.04 2.09 -7.81
CA ASP A 18 4.53 0.89 -8.46
C ASP A 18 3.19 0.39 -7.91
N GLU A 19 2.81 0.79 -6.70
CA GLU A 19 1.63 0.26 -6.02
C GLU A 19 0.31 0.71 -6.67
N GLU A 20 0.24 1.99 -7.09
CA GLU A 20 -1.00 2.59 -7.54
C GLU A 20 -0.75 3.90 -8.30
N LYS A 21 -1.70 4.27 -9.19
CA LYS A 21 -1.61 5.43 -10.10
C LYS A 21 -1.34 6.76 -9.38
N ALA A 22 -2.02 7.03 -8.27
CA ALA A 22 -1.82 8.27 -7.53
C ALA A 22 -0.44 8.32 -6.84
N ARG A 23 0.12 7.16 -6.46
CA ARG A 23 1.47 7.07 -5.90
C ARG A 23 2.56 7.30 -6.93
N SER A 24 2.31 7.02 -8.20
CA SER A 24 3.27 7.30 -9.29
C SER A 24 3.64 8.77 -9.41
N LYS A 25 2.79 9.67 -8.94
CA LYS A 25 3.01 11.12 -8.93
C LYS A 25 3.78 11.60 -7.68
N GLU A 26 3.95 10.75 -6.68
CA GLU A 26 4.60 11.11 -5.42
C GLU A 26 6.12 11.20 -5.57
N ARG A 27 6.75 12.01 -4.75
CA ARG A 27 8.20 12.17 -4.69
C ARG A 27 8.78 11.39 -3.52
N PHE A 28 10.10 11.19 -3.49
CA PHE A 28 10.78 10.67 -2.30
C PHE A 28 10.50 11.55 -1.09
N PHE A 29 10.61 12.88 -1.27
CA PHE A 29 10.21 13.89 -0.30
C PHE A 29 8.87 14.51 -0.74
N SER A 30 7.78 13.92 -0.32
CA SER A 30 6.44 14.41 -0.61
C SER A 30 6.09 15.54 0.35
N HIS A 31 6.10 16.77 -0.16
CA HIS A 31 5.82 17.98 0.62
C HIS A 31 4.36 18.06 1.02
N ARG A 32 4.11 18.48 2.25
CA ARG A 32 2.81 18.80 2.82
C ARG A 32 2.82 20.24 3.33
N ASP A 33 1.78 20.98 3.01
CA ASP A 33 1.60 22.34 3.51
C ASP A 33 1.27 22.37 5.02
N GLU A 34 1.02 23.55 5.56
CA GLU A 34 0.66 23.76 6.97
C GLU A 34 -0.66 23.09 7.37
N PHE A 35 -1.53 22.73 6.40
CA PHE A 35 -2.77 21.99 6.60
C PHE A 35 -2.60 20.48 6.39
N GLY A 36 -1.40 20.00 6.11
CA GLY A 36 -1.09 18.61 5.81
C GLY A 36 -1.50 18.16 4.39
N GLN A 37 -1.89 19.10 3.52
CA GLN A 37 -2.39 18.82 2.18
C GLN A 37 -1.26 18.56 1.19
N TRP A 38 -1.53 17.73 0.21
CA TRP A 38 -0.62 17.38 -0.87
C TRP A 38 -1.10 17.96 -2.21
N ASP A 39 -0.25 18.77 -2.82
CA ASP A 39 -0.46 19.24 -4.18
C ASP A 39 0.56 18.60 -5.13
N PRO A 40 0.16 17.64 -5.99
CA PRO A 40 1.08 16.96 -6.89
C PRO A 40 1.72 17.88 -7.93
N LYS A 41 1.11 19.04 -8.24
CA LYS A 41 1.64 20.00 -9.21
C LYS A 41 2.78 20.85 -8.65
N ASN A 42 2.76 21.10 -7.34
CA ASN A 42 3.73 21.95 -6.65
C ASN A 42 4.81 21.15 -5.90
N GLN A 43 4.94 19.84 -6.18
CA GLN A 43 6.01 19.06 -5.59
C GLN A 43 7.38 19.49 -6.14
N ARG A 44 8.38 19.54 -5.24
CA ARG A 44 9.75 19.91 -5.63
C ARG A 44 10.34 18.87 -6.58
N PRO A 45 11.02 19.28 -7.66
CA PRO A 45 11.73 18.36 -8.55
C PRO A 45 12.85 17.61 -7.81
N GLU A 46 13.02 16.34 -8.12
CA GLU A 46 14.06 15.45 -7.57
C GLU A 46 14.93 14.91 -8.71
N LEU A 47 15.53 15.84 -9.47
CA LEU A 47 16.42 15.52 -10.57
C LEU A 47 17.76 15.02 -10.02
N TRP A 48 18.31 13.98 -10.64
CA TRP A 48 19.60 13.37 -10.28
C TRP A 48 19.74 12.97 -8.81
N ASN A 49 18.62 12.56 -8.18
CA ASN A 49 18.58 12.19 -6.75
C ASN A 49 18.95 13.35 -5.80
N LEU A 50 18.72 14.58 -6.22
CA LEU A 50 18.86 15.74 -5.36
C LEU A 50 17.57 15.95 -4.55
N PHE A 51 17.62 15.62 -3.28
CA PHE A 51 16.47 15.77 -2.38
C PHE A 51 16.51 17.12 -1.65
N ASN A 52 15.38 17.82 -1.62
CA ASN A 52 15.26 19.09 -0.94
C ASN A 52 14.25 18.99 0.21
N GLY A 53 14.78 18.88 1.43
CA GLY A 53 14.00 18.83 2.67
C GLY A 53 13.71 20.19 3.30
N ARG A 54 13.98 21.33 2.64
CA ARG A 54 13.65 22.64 3.20
C ARG A 54 12.14 22.80 3.36
N LYS A 55 11.71 23.22 4.54
CA LYS A 55 10.30 23.48 4.87
C LYS A 55 10.15 24.81 5.60
N LYS A 56 8.94 25.37 5.57
CA LYS A 56 8.52 26.46 6.46
C LYS A 56 7.97 25.92 7.76
N MET A 57 7.73 26.80 8.70
CA MET A 57 7.03 26.45 9.94
C MET A 57 5.61 25.96 9.60
N GLY A 58 5.18 24.88 10.25
CA GLY A 58 3.90 24.22 9.98
C GLY A 58 3.91 23.19 8.84
N GLU A 59 4.81 23.34 7.86
CA GLU A 59 4.96 22.32 6.79
C GLU A 59 5.69 21.08 7.27
N HIS A 60 5.49 19.94 6.59
CA HIS A 60 6.21 18.71 6.86
C HIS A 60 6.40 17.87 5.59
N PHE A 61 7.17 16.79 5.68
CA PHE A 61 7.38 15.84 4.58
C PHE A 61 6.84 14.46 4.92
N ARG A 62 6.35 13.76 3.89
CA ARG A 62 6.27 12.31 3.87
C ARG A 62 7.46 11.80 3.07
N VAL A 63 8.31 10.98 3.69
CA VAL A 63 9.54 10.48 3.05
C VAL A 63 9.34 9.01 2.68
N PHE A 64 9.56 8.67 1.41
CA PHE A 64 9.39 7.32 0.87
C PHE A 64 10.70 6.77 0.30
N PRO A 65 11.58 6.21 1.14
CA PRO A 65 12.92 5.79 0.73
C PRO A 65 12.95 4.75 -0.39
N ILE A 66 11.93 3.90 -0.48
CA ILE A 66 11.81 2.84 -1.50
C ILE A 66 10.82 3.22 -2.62
N SER A 67 10.55 4.51 -2.81
CA SER A 67 9.54 5.03 -3.74
C SER A 67 9.70 4.50 -5.17
N ASN A 68 10.93 4.27 -5.64
CA ASN A 68 11.24 3.77 -6.98
C ASN A 68 11.39 2.26 -7.08
N TRP A 69 11.18 1.52 -6.00
CA TRP A 69 11.22 0.06 -6.01
C TRP A 69 9.94 -0.51 -6.58
N THR A 70 10.06 -1.58 -7.34
CA THR A 70 8.94 -2.43 -7.73
C THR A 70 8.57 -3.40 -6.61
N GLU A 71 7.39 -4.02 -6.72
CA GLU A 71 7.04 -5.13 -5.81
C GLU A 71 8.07 -6.26 -5.89
N MET A 72 8.58 -6.53 -7.08
CA MET A 72 9.62 -7.53 -7.30
C MET A 72 10.91 -7.21 -6.55
N ASP A 73 11.36 -5.95 -6.56
CA ASP A 73 12.55 -5.52 -5.84
C ASP A 73 12.40 -5.77 -4.33
N VAL A 74 11.21 -5.47 -3.77
CA VAL A 74 10.93 -5.73 -2.37
C VAL A 74 11.05 -7.21 -2.03
N TRP A 75 10.42 -8.10 -2.84
CA TRP A 75 10.48 -9.55 -2.59
C TRP A 75 11.88 -10.12 -2.75
N GLN A 76 12.65 -9.65 -3.73
CA GLN A 76 14.05 -10.04 -3.93
C GLN A 76 14.93 -9.56 -2.76
N TYR A 77 14.72 -8.35 -2.29
CA TYR A 77 15.44 -7.82 -1.12
C TYR A 77 15.15 -8.63 0.14
N ILE A 78 13.86 -8.93 0.41
CA ILE A 78 13.45 -9.79 1.53
C ILE A 78 14.14 -11.15 1.48
N LEU A 79 14.23 -11.76 0.28
CA LEU A 79 14.91 -13.05 0.10
C LEU A 79 16.41 -12.94 0.32
N HIS A 80 17.05 -11.90 -0.23
CA HIS A 80 18.49 -11.66 -0.11
C HIS A 80 18.92 -11.42 1.34
N GLU A 81 18.21 -10.53 2.03
CA GLU A 81 18.48 -10.16 3.43
C GLU A 81 17.92 -11.17 4.45
N LYS A 82 17.24 -12.23 3.98
CA LYS A 82 16.62 -13.26 4.84
C LYS A 82 15.69 -12.67 5.90
N ILE A 83 14.92 -11.65 5.53
CA ILE A 83 13.98 -10.99 6.42
C ILE A 83 12.84 -11.94 6.77
N GLN A 84 12.56 -12.09 8.06
CA GLN A 84 11.44 -12.90 8.53
C GLN A 84 10.12 -12.17 8.29
N LEU A 85 9.16 -12.89 7.74
CA LEU A 85 7.82 -12.37 7.45
C LEU A 85 6.76 -13.06 8.30
N PRO A 86 5.64 -12.36 8.61
CA PRO A 86 4.44 -12.98 9.15
C PRO A 86 3.91 -14.08 8.21
N SER A 87 3.37 -15.15 8.80
CA SER A 87 2.82 -16.30 8.06
C SER A 87 1.69 -15.94 7.09
N LEU A 88 1.00 -14.82 7.31
CA LEU A 88 -0.07 -14.32 6.44
C LEU A 88 0.37 -14.01 5.00
N TYR A 89 1.66 -13.76 4.78
CA TYR A 89 2.20 -13.57 3.42
C TYR A 89 2.30 -14.87 2.62
N PHE A 90 2.27 -16.01 3.29
CA PHE A 90 2.32 -17.34 2.67
C PHE A 90 0.91 -17.93 2.57
N SER A 91 0.75 -18.92 1.67
CA SER A 91 -0.54 -19.56 1.45
C SER A 91 -1.07 -20.28 2.70
N HIS A 92 -2.32 -20.04 3.03
CA HIS A 92 -3.04 -20.67 4.12
C HIS A 92 -4.53 -20.82 3.77
N GLU A 93 -5.20 -21.77 4.43
CA GLU A 93 -6.65 -21.94 4.32
C GLU A 93 -7.37 -20.87 5.12
N ARG A 94 -8.35 -20.19 4.48
CA ARG A 94 -9.14 -19.15 5.13
C ARG A 94 -10.53 -19.04 4.55
N GLU A 95 -11.53 -18.74 5.40
CA GLU A 95 -12.86 -18.36 4.94
C GLU A 95 -12.79 -16.94 4.35
N VAL A 96 -13.31 -16.81 3.12
CA VAL A 96 -13.35 -15.55 2.37
C VAL A 96 -14.72 -15.31 1.78
N VAL A 97 -15.06 -14.05 1.53
CA VAL A 97 -16.21 -13.62 0.75
C VAL A 97 -15.74 -12.82 -0.46
N ASN A 98 -16.36 -13.02 -1.60
CA ASN A 98 -16.11 -12.19 -2.79
C ASN A 98 -17.12 -11.04 -2.81
N ARG A 99 -16.60 -9.83 -2.67
CA ARG A 99 -17.39 -8.59 -2.73
C ARG A 99 -16.82 -7.70 -3.84
N ASP A 100 -17.62 -7.50 -4.88
CA ASP A 100 -17.27 -6.67 -6.04
C ASP A 100 -15.92 -7.05 -6.69
N GLY A 101 -15.62 -8.35 -6.73
CA GLY A 101 -14.39 -8.90 -7.29
C GLY A 101 -13.18 -8.81 -6.35
N VAL A 102 -13.36 -8.42 -5.08
CA VAL A 102 -12.34 -8.45 -4.04
C VAL A 102 -12.63 -9.61 -3.09
N LEU A 103 -11.63 -10.44 -2.81
CA LEU A 103 -11.72 -11.50 -1.82
C LEU A 103 -11.39 -10.90 -0.44
N LEU A 104 -12.37 -10.76 0.41
CA LEU A 104 -12.19 -10.29 1.78
C LEU A 104 -12.11 -11.49 2.73
N ALA A 105 -11.10 -11.50 3.58
CA ALA A 105 -10.92 -12.53 4.58
C ALA A 105 -11.87 -12.32 5.76
N LYS A 106 -12.44 -13.41 6.29
CA LYS A 106 -13.36 -13.37 7.42
C LYS A 106 -12.71 -12.71 8.63
N CYS A 107 -13.42 -11.74 9.19
CA CYS A 107 -13.11 -11.09 10.46
C CYS A 107 -14.40 -10.58 11.11
N ASP A 108 -14.33 -10.15 12.36
CA ASP A 108 -15.47 -9.71 13.17
C ASP A 108 -16.13 -8.42 12.63
N TYR A 109 -15.40 -7.67 11.79
CA TYR A 109 -15.87 -6.39 11.23
C TYR A 109 -16.55 -6.51 9.86
N ILE A 110 -16.61 -7.74 9.29
CA ILE A 110 -17.25 -7.98 7.99
C ILE A 110 -18.56 -8.73 8.18
N THR A 111 -19.68 -8.06 7.93
CA THR A 111 -21.00 -8.65 7.90
C THR A 111 -21.35 -9.06 6.46
N LEU A 112 -21.87 -10.29 6.28
CA LEU A 112 -22.33 -10.77 4.98
C LEU A 112 -23.58 -10.01 4.53
N LYS A 113 -23.65 -9.71 3.23
CA LYS A 113 -24.90 -9.26 2.56
C LYS A 113 -25.79 -10.47 2.25
N GLU A 114 -27.08 -10.24 1.95
CA GLU A 114 -28.10 -11.30 1.73
C GLU A 114 -27.67 -12.41 0.75
N ASN A 115 -26.90 -12.08 -0.27
CA ASN A 115 -26.48 -13.01 -1.32
C ASN A 115 -25.02 -13.49 -1.16
N GLU A 116 -24.34 -13.12 -0.09
CA GLU A 116 -22.95 -13.51 0.16
C GLU A 116 -22.86 -14.77 1.02
N LYS A 117 -21.84 -15.59 0.79
CA LYS A 117 -21.52 -16.77 1.59
C LYS A 117 -20.01 -16.87 1.82
N TRP A 118 -19.62 -17.27 3.00
CA TRP A 118 -18.23 -17.67 3.28
C TRP A 118 -17.87 -18.91 2.45
N LYS A 119 -16.65 -18.88 1.87
CA LYS A 119 -16.05 -20.00 1.16
C LYS A 119 -14.65 -20.22 1.71
N ASN A 120 -14.32 -21.46 2.03
CA ASN A 120 -12.95 -21.80 2.41
C ASN A 120 -12.06 -21.84 1.15
N MET A 121 -10.94 -21.14 1.17
CA MET A 121 -10.03 -21.04 0.03
C MET A 121 -8.58 -20.94 0.50
N THR A 122 -7.67 -21.47 -0.32
CA THR A 122 -6.24 -21.27 -0.13
C THR A 122 -5.85 -19.89 -0.67
N VAL A 123 -5.45 -19.01 0.24
CA VAL A 123 -5.15 -17.59 -0.05
C VAL A 123 -3.89 -17.14 0.66
N ARG A 124 -3.34 -16.01 0.24
CA ARG A 124 -2.31 -15.27 0.98
C ARG A 124 -2.62 -13.78 1.01
N CYS A 125 -2.07 -13.07 1.97
CA CYS A 125 -2.02 -11.62 1.93
C CYS A 125 -0.89 -11.18 0.99
N ARG A 126 -1.20 -10.39 -0.02
CA ARG A 126 -0.18 -9.75 -0.87
C ARG A 126 0.37 -8.50 -0.18
N THR A 127 -0.52 -7.80 0.52
CA THR A 127 -0.20 -6.72 1.46
C THR A 127 -1.02 -6.90 2.73
N ILE A 128 -0.52 -6.47 3.87
CA ILE A 128 -1.25 -6.48 5.14
C ILE A 128 -1.71 -5.05 5.42
N GLY A 129 -3.01 -4.86 5.50
CA GLY A 129 -3.66 -3.58 5.75
C GLY A 129 -4.96 -3.76 6.53
N ASP A 130 -5.86 -2.79 6.43
CA ASP A 130 -7.18 -2.87 7.06
C ASP A 130 -7.97 -4.06 6.52
N MET A 131 -8.46 -4.93 7.40
CA MET A 131 -9.13 -6.19 7.04
C MET A 131 -10.46 -5.95 6.32
N THR A 132 -11.09 -4.80 6.51
CA THR A 132 -12.40 -4.51 5.92
C THR A 132 -12.32 -4.11 4.45
N CYS A 133 -11.15 -3.66 3.99
CA CYS A 133 -10.96 -3.18 2.62
C CYS A 133 -9.77 -3.83 1.89
N THR A 134 -8.84 -4.46 2.60
CA THR A 134 -7.67 -5.11 1.99
C THR A 134 -8.02 -6.55 1.59
N GLY A 135 -8.02 -6.82 0.28
CA GLY A 135 -8.28 -8.15 -0.26
C GLY A 135 -7.11 -9.11 -0.08
N VAL A 136 -7.44 -10.40 -0.04
CA VAL A 136 -6.48 -11.49 -0.15
C VAL A 136 -6.44 -12.03 -1.59
N SER A 137 -5.34 -12.68 -1.95
CA SER A 137 -5.15 -13.29 -3.27
C SER A 137 -5.18 -14.80 -3.19
N LYS A 138 -5.83 -15.46 -4.16
CA LYS A 138 -5.71 -16.92 -4.33
C LYS A 138 -4.25 -17.23 -4.63
N SER A 139 -3.65 -18.12 -3.86
CA SER A 139 -2.25 -18.49 -4.03
C SER A 139 -1.95 -19.79 -3.32
N ASN A 140 -1.05 -20.58 -3.91
CA ASN A 140 -0.48 -21.77 -3.30
C ASN A 140 0.98 -21.57 -2.87
N ALA A 141 1.49 -20.34 -2.95
CA ALA A 141 2.88 -20.01 -2.65
C ALA A 141 3.19 -20.18 -1.16
N LYS A 142 4.02 -21.15 -0.81
CA LYS A 142 4.39 -21.52 0.57
C LYS A 142 5.73 -20.95 1.01
N ASN A 143 6.50 -20.40 0.10
CA ASN A 143 7.82 -19.84 0.37
C ASN A 143 8.11 -18.63 -0.53
N LEU A 144 9.19 -17.89 -0.22
CA LEU A 144 9.55 -16.65 -0.92
C LEU A 144 9.82 -16.89 -2.41
N GLN A 145 10.46 -18.00 -2.80
CA GLN A 145 10.74 -18.30 -4.20
C GLN A 145 9.46 -18.49 -5.02
N GLU A 146 8.44 -19.12 -4.44
CA GLU A 146 7.14 -19.28 -5.08
C GLU A 146 6.39 -17.96 -5.19
N ILE A 147 6.46 -17.10 -4.16
CA ILE A 147 5.90 -15.74 -4.21
C ILE A 147 6.56 -14.93 -5.33
N ILE A 148 7.88 -14.94 -5.43
CA ILE A 148 8.63 -14.23 -6.48
C ILE A 148 8.18 -14.70 -7.88
N LYS A 149 8.03 -16.00 -8.10
CA LYS A 149 7.52 -16.55 -9.37
C LYS A 149 6.10 -16.09 -9.66
N GLU A 150 5.24 -16.09 -8.66
CA GLU A 150 3.86 -15.61 -8.77
C GLU A 150 3.81 -14.12 -9.14
N VAL A 151 4.59 -13.27 -8.43
CA VAL A 151 4.67 -11.83 -8.70
C VAL A 151 5.21 -11.57 -10.11
N ALA A 152 6.23 -12.28 -10.56
CA ALA A 152 6.78 -12.17 -11.92
C ALA A 152 5.75 -12.45 -13.02
N SER A 153 4.77 -13.31 -12.76
CA SER A 153 3.71 -13.66 -13.70
C SER A 153 2.46 -12.79 -13.60
N THR A 154 2.34 -11.99 -12.54
CA THR A 154 1.14 -11.20 -12.24
C THR A 154 1.13 -9.90 -13.05
N ARG A 155 -0.03 -9.58 -13.67
CA ARG A 155 -0.25 -8.30 -14.39
C ARG A 155 -1.02 -7.25 -13.57
N ILE A 156 -1.50 -7.63 -12.38
CA ILE A 156 -2.30 -6.76 -11.51
C ILE A 156 -1.38 -6.13 -10.48
N THR A 157 -1.47 -4.81 -10.30
CA THR A 157 -0.72 -4.07 -9.28
C THR A 157 -1.09 -4.54 -7.86
N GLU A 158 -0.21 -4.34 -6.91
CA GLU A 158 -0.40 -4.77 -5.52
C GLU A 158 -1.69 -4.21 -4.91
N ARG A 159 -1.99 -2.94 -5.14
CA ARG A 159 -3.20 -2.29 -4.62
C ARG A 159 -4.46 -2.52 -5.46
N GLY A 160 -4.35 -3.07 -6.65
CA GLY A 160 -5.51 -3.37 -7.51
C GLY A 160 -6.54 -4.33 -6.88
N GLY A 161 -6.22 -4.95 -5.74
CA GLY A 161 -7.11 -5.78 -4.93
C GLY A 161 -7.84 -5.06 -3.79
N ARG A 162 -7.66 -3.74 -3.60
CA ARG A 162 -8.37 -3.01 -2.54
C ARG A 162 -9.76 -2.56 -2.97
N ALA A 163 -10.73 -2.77 -2.09
CA ALA A 163 -12.13 -2.41 -2.35
C ALA A 163 -12.37 -0.89 -2.35
N ASP A 164 -11.64 -0.16 -1.53
CA ASP A 164 -11.76 1.29 -1.39
C ASP A 164 -11.17 2.07 -2.57
N ASP A 165 -10.14 1.55 -3.23
CA ASP A 165 -9.52 2.19 -4.39
C ASP A 165 -10.32 1.99 -5.69
N LYS A 166 -11.29 1.06 -5.70
CA LYS A 166 -12.17 0.81 -6.86
C LYS A 166 -13.31 1.82 -7.02
N ARG A 167 -13.56 2.66 -6.03
CA ARG A 167 -14.68 3.62 -6.04
C ARG A 167 -14.43 4.83 -6.95
N SER A 168 -13.17 5.19 -7.17
CA SER A 168 -12.75 6.29 -8.05
C SER A 168 -11.33 6.04 -8.53
N GLU A 169 -11.01 6.43 -9.77
CA GLU A 169 -9.63 6.38 -10.30
C GLU A 169 -8.66 7.28 -9.52
N ALA A 170 -9.17 8.25 -8.80
CA ALA A 170 -8.42 9.24 -8.05
C ALA A 170 -8.63 9.17 -6.53
N ALA A 171 -9.28 8.12 -6.01
CA ALA A 171 -9.68 8.03 -4.59
C ALA A 171 -8.53 8.29 -3.60
N MET A 172 -7.33 7.79 -3.89
CA MET A 172 -6.14 8.04 -3.07
C MET A 172 -5.65 9.49 -3.19
N GLU A 173 -5.71 10.07 -4.38
CA GLU A 173 -5.30 11.46 -4.62
C GLU A 173 -6.24 12.43 -3.92
N ASP A 174 -7.54 12.15 -3.97
CA ASP A 174 -8.56 12.96 -3.29
C ASP A 174 -8.37 12.94 -1.77
N ARG A 175 -8.16 11.76 -1.17
CA ARG A 175 -7.85 11.64 0.27
C ARG A 175 -6.58 12.40 0.69
N LYS A 176 -5.54 12.40 -0.15
CA LYS A 176 -4.32 13.15 0.13
C LYS A 176 -4.54 14.66 0.06
N LYS A 177 -5.41 15.14 -0.85
CA LYS A 177 -5.80 16.56 -0.92
C LYS A 177 -6.61 16.99 0.30
N GLU A 178 -7.37 16.08 0.88
CA GLU A 178 -8.14 16.29 2.10
C GLU A 178 -7.29 16.16 3.39
N GLY A 179 -6.00 15.87 3.27
CA GLY A 179 -5.09 15.77 4.42
C GLY A 179 -5.15 14.44 5.17
N TYR A 180 -5.75 13.39 4.60
CA TYR A 180 -5.93 12.08 5.26
C TYR A 180 -4.65 11.24 5.39
N PHE A 181 -3.54 11.63 4.75
CA PHE A 181 -2.27 10.90 4.76
C PHE A 181 -1.08 11.84 4.96
#